data_ef14ccb8a2767174568210a34f02134b
#
_entry.id   ef14ccb8a2767174568210a34f02134b
#
_cell.length_a   1.000
_cell.length_b   1.000
_cell.length_c   1.000
_cell.angle_alpha   90.00
_cell.angle_beta   90.00
_cell.angle_gamma   90.00
#
_symmetry.space_group_name_H-M   'P 1'
#
loop_
_entity.id
_entity.type
_entity.pdbx_description
1 polymer ?
#
loop_
_entity_poly.entity_id
_entity_poly.type
_entity_poly.pdbx_seq_one_letter_code
_entity_poly.pdbx_strand_id
1 'polypeptide(L)'
;KNQIMKKTSLFICTLLFISSIVFYPKITFAYPFWAQQNYESPREATGKIVCANCHLAQMPTIAEVPQSVGADSVFKAVVKIPYKNDLKEIGADGSEVPLQVGAVVMLPDGFKLAPQERWTEEIKEETEGVYFTNYSEEKDNIIIVGPLPGDTNKEIVFPVLSPNPSTNKEYHYGKYSLHIGGNRGRGQVYPTGDKSNNVVFTSSTSGTINSIETIEDGSYKINIENDNGEITTEAVPVGPQLIVKAQDKINSGDPLTNDPNVGGFGQLDAEV
;
A
#
# COMPACT_ATOMS: atom_id res chain seq x y z
N LYS A 1 17.27 -10.22 56.31
CA LYS A 1 16.58 -11.00 55.23
C LYS A 1 15.50 -10.19 54.48
N ASN A 2 14.59 -9.49 55.20
CA ASN A 2 13.49 -8.74 54.56
C ASN A 2 13.91 -7.56 53.66
N GLN A 3 15.06 -6.93 53.91
CA GLN A 3 15.53 -5.77 53.14
C GLN A 3 16.16 -6.18 51.78
N ILE A 4 16.79 -7.33 51.75
CA ILE A 4 17.38 -7.91 50.51
C ILE A 4 16.25 -8.38 49.57
N MET A 5 15.22 -9.05 50.12
CA MET A 5 14.06 -9.48 49.34
C MET A 5 13.28 -8.31 48.74
N LYS A 6 13.16 -7.18 49.43
CA LYS A 6 12.50 -5.97 48.84
C LYS A 6 13.33 -5.36 47.73
N LYS A 7 14.65 -5.33 47.83
CA LYS A 7 15.52 -4.80 46.77
C LYS A 7 15.53 -5.69 45.51
N THR A 8 15.56 -7.01 45.68
CA THR A 8 15.48 -7.96 44.55
C THR A 8 14.11 -7.92 43.87
N SER A 9 13.01 -7.82 44.62
CA SER A 9 11.66 -7.67 44.06
C SER A 9 11.51 -6.37 43.24
N LEU A 10 12.03 -5.25 43.78
CA LEU A 10 12.02 -3.98 43.07
C LEU A 10 12.83 -4.05 41.78
N PHE A 11 14.00 -4.66 41.81
CA PHE A 11 14.86 -4.84 40.62
C PHE A 11 14.20 -5.70 39.55
N ILE A 12 13.54 -6.80 39.91
CA ILE A 12 12.79 -7.68 38.99
C ILE A 12 11.61 -6.93 38.40
N CYS A 13 10.84 -6.18 39.20
CA CYS A 13 9.72 -5.36 38.68
C CYS A 13 10.20 -4.29 37.70
N THR A 14 11.34 -3.64 37.97
CA THR A 14 11.91 -2.63 37.06
C THR A 14 12.41 -3.27 35.78
N LEU A 15 13.02 -4.45 35.85
CA LEU A 15 13.48 -5.18 34.66
C LEU A 15 12.32 -5.65 33.78
N LEU A 16 11.21 -6.13 34.39
CA LEU A 16 10.00 -6.51 33.70
C LEU A 16 9.30 -5.29 33.06
N PHE A 17 9.31 -4.14 33.72
CA PHE A 17 8.76 -2.90 33.18
C PHE A 17 9.57 -2.38 31.99
N ILE A 18 10.90 -2.40 32.08
CA ILE A 18 11.81 -2.04 30.97
C ILE A 18 11.63 -3.03 29.82
N SER A 19 11.54 -4.33 30.09
CA SER A 19 11.26 -5.35 29.07
C SER A 19 9.94 -5.12 28.35
N SER A 20 8.87 -4.73 29.07
CA SER A 20 7.58 -4.43 28.44
C SER A 20 7.62 -3.21 27.52
N ILE A 21 8.49 -2.23 27.80
CA ILE A 21 8.68 -1.05 26.93
C ILE A 21 9.49 -1.42 25.68
N VAL A 22 10.46 -2.31 25.78
CA VAL A 22 11.31 -2.75 24.66
C VAL A 22 10.57 -3.69 23.71
N PHE A 23 9.65 -4.50 24.24
CA PHE A 23 8.85 -5.46 23.46
C PHE A 23 7.46 -4.94 23.07
N TYR A 24 7.20 -3.64 23.20
CA TYR A 24 5.99 -3.11 22.59
C TYR A 24 6.10 -3.33 21.07
N PRO A 25 5.17 -4.08 20.45
CA PRO A 25 5.15 -4.20 19.00
C PRO A 25 4.97 -2.78 18.44
N LYS A 26 5.98 -2.29 17.74
CA LYS A 26 5.80 -1.08 16.95
C LYS A 26 4.71 -1.41 15.94
N ILE A 27 3.55 -0.78 16.07
CA ILE A 27 2.54 -0.81 15.03
C ILE A 27 3.22 -0.17 13.82
N THR A 28 3.69 -1.00 12.91
CA THR A 28 4.21 -0.55 11.63
C THR A 28 3.00 -0.13 10.81
N PHE A 29 2.70 1.15 10.82
CA PHE A 29 1.80 1.75 9.84
C PHE A 29 2.48 1.66 8.48
N ALA A 30 2.24 0.58 7.79
CA ALA A 30 2.76 0.39 6.44
C ALA A 30 1.69 0.79 5.44
N TYR A 31 1.34 2.12 5.32
CA TYR A 31 0.44 2.52 4.23
C TYR A 31 -0.24 3.86 4.50
N PRO A 32 -0.43 4.65 3.62
CA PRO A 32 0.25 5.24 2.47
C PRO A 32 1.43 6.13 2.87
N PHE A 33 1.85 6.02 4.09
CA PHE A 33 2.93 6.74 4.76
C PHE A 33 4.24 6.83 3.94
N TRP A 34 4.55 5.77 3.17
CA TRP A 34 5.76 5.79 2.35
C TRP A 34 5.66 6.76 1.17
N ALA A 35 4.45 6.94 0.61
CA ALA A 35 4.24 7.98 -0.40
C ALA A 35 4.40 9.37 0.20
N GLN A 36 3.80 9.62 1.36
CA GLN A 36 3.90 10.89 2.08
C GLN A 36 5.34 11.25 2.45
N GLN A 37 6.16 10.24 2.84
CA GLN A 37 7.55 10.47 3.23
C GLN A 37 8.51 10.70 2.05
N ASN A 38 8.24 10.07 0.90
CA ASN A 38 9.18 10.06 -0.22
C ASN A 38 8.80 11.01 -1.35
N TYR A 39 7.56 11.53 -1.35
CA TYR A 39 7.06 12.42 -2.40
C TYR A 39 6.32 13.60 -1.78
N GLU A 40 6.80 14.80 -2.02
CA GLU A 40 6.12 16.03 -1.62
C GLU A 40 4.76 16.17 -2.32
N SER A 41 4.70 15.81 -3.62
CA SER A 41 3.47 15.76 -4.39
C SER A 41 3.11 14.32 -4.74
N PRO A 42 1.89 13.85 -4.46
CA PRO A 42 1.46 12.51 -4.82
C PRO A 42 1.15 12.34 -6.33
N ARG A 43 1.16 13.42 -7.10
CA ARG A 43 0.94 13.40 -8.55
C ARG A 43 2.09 14.09 -9.27
N GLU A 44 2.70 13.38 -10.19
CA GLU A 44 3.77 13.90 -11.05
C GLU A 44 3.22 14.86 -12.11
N ALA A 45 4.11 15.66 -12.71
CA ALA A 45 3.73 16.56 -13.80
C ALA A 45 3.14 15.82 -15.03
N THR A 46 3.47 14.55 -15.18
CA THR A 46 2.91 13.66 -16.21
C THR A 46 1.46 13.24 -15.94
N GLY A 47 0.94 13.53 -14.74
CA GLY A 47 -0.35 13.06 -14.25
C GLY A 47 -0.32 11.70 -13.56
N LYS A 48 0.83 11.03 -13.50
CA LYS A 48 1.00 9.76 -12.81
C LYS A 48 0.92 9.96 -11.31
N ILE A 49 0.15 9.10 -10.64
CA ILE A 49 0.10 9.04 -9.18
C ILE A 49 1.25 8.19 -8.68
N VAL A 50 1.99 8.68 -7.69
CA VAL A 50 3.26 8.08 -7.21
C VAL A 50 3.11 6.67 -6.63
N CYS A 51 1.92 6.26 -6.24
CA CYS A 51 1.63 4.88 -5.82
C CYS A 51 2.03 3.86 -6.89
N ALA A 52 1.92 4.22 -8.18
CA ALA A 52 2.34 3.39 -9.30
C ALA A 52 3.87 3.18 -9.38
N ASN A 53 4.67 3.90 -8.60
CA ASN A 53 6.12 3.68 -8.53
C ASN A 53 6.50 2.44 -7.72
N CYS A 54 5.62 2.00 -6.82
CA CYS A 54 5.80 0.80 -6.01
C CYS A 54 4.82 -0.32 -6.38
N HIS A 55 3.57 0.03 -6.74
CA HIS A 55 2.54 -0.88 -7.21
C HIS A 55 2.58 -0.94 -8.75
N LEU A 56 3.45 -1.80 -9.29
CA LEU A 56 3.82 -1.78 -10.71
C LEU A 56 2.76 -2.40 -11.62
N ALA A 57 1.96 -3.34 -11.10
CA ALA A 57 0.89 -3.95 -11.88
C ALA A 57 -0.27 -2.95 -12.04
N GLN A 58 -0.76 -2.81 -13.27
CA GLN A 58 -1.93 -1.97 -13.57
C GLN A 58 -3.22 -2.77 -13.43
N MET A 59 -4.18 -2.21 -12.69
CA MET A 59 -5.52 -2.75 -12.56
C MET A 59 -6.56 -1.62 -12.63
N PRO A 60 -7.78 -1.89 -13.13
CA PRO A 60 -8.79 -0.85 -13.25
C PRO A 60 -9.22 -0.31 -11.89
N THR A 61 -9.47 0.99 -11.85
CA THR A 61 -10.15 1.70 -10.77
C THR A 61 -11.28 2.48 -11.38
N ILE A 62 -12.43 2.55 -10.72
CA ILE A 62 -13.64 3.23 -11.20
C ILE A 62 -13.99 4.29 -10.15
N ALA A 63 -14.50 5.43 -10.60
CA ALA A 63 -15.02 6.44 -9.70
C ALA A 63 -16.43 6.84 -10.09
N GLU A 64 -17.24 7.11 -9.10
CA GLU A 64 -18.56 7.70 -9.25
C GLU A 64 -18.58 9.02 -8.48
N VAL A 65 -18.82 10.10 -9.23
CA VAL A 65 -19.01 11.45 -8.69
C VAL A 65 -20.27 12.06 -9.29
N PRO A 66 -20.97 12.95 -8.58
CA PRO A 66 -22.11 13.66 -9.17
C PRO A 66 -21.66 14.51 -10.36
N GLN A 67 -22.51 14.65 -11.36
CA GLN A 67 -22.25 15.54 -12.51
C GLN A 67 -22.24 17.03 -12.13
N SER A 68 -22.87 17.38 -11.02
CA SER A 68 -22.89 18.74 -10.49
C SER A 68 -23.20 18.73 -9.00
N VAL A 69 -22.64 19.69 -8.28
CA VAL A 69 -22.84 19.90 -6.86
C VAL A 69 -23.16 21.34 -6.58
N GLY A 70 -23.95 21.59 -5.53
CA GLY A 70 -24.22 22.94 -5.03
C GLY A 70 -22.98 23.53 -4.35
N ALA A 71 -22.99 24.86 -4.18
CA ALA A 71 -22.00 25.53 -3.34
C ALA A 71 -22.21 25.13 -1.87
N ASP A 72 -21.11 24.99 -1.11
CA ASP A 72 -21.13 24.61 0.29
C ASP A 72 -21.95 23.35 0.57
N SER A 73 -21.82 22.35 -0.29
CA SER A 73 -22.60 21.11 -0.26
C SER A 73 -21.70 19.90 -0.01
N VAL A 74 -22.20 18.93 0.75
CA VAL A 74 -21.53 17.63 0.92
C VAL A 74 -22.03 16.69 -0.17
N PHE A 75 -21.09 16.01 -0.83
CA PHE A 75 -21.38 14.97 -1.82
C PHE A 75 -20.44 13.78 -1.65
N LYS A 76 -20.81 12.65 -2.23
CA LYS A 76 -20.00 11.43 -2.22
C LYS A 76 -19.13 11.34 -3.48
N ALA A 77 -17.82 11.14 -3.31
CA ALA A 77 -16.96 10.60 -4.36
C ALA A 77 -16.68 9.13 -4.01
N VAL A 78 -17.16 8.20 -4.83
CA VAL A 78 -17.04 6.78 -4.57
C VAL A 78 -15.93 6.20 -5.43
N VAL A 79 -14.95 5.57 -4.79
CA VAL A 79 -13.84 4.88 -5.47
C VAL A 79 -14.11 3.39 -5.43
N LYS A 80 -14.29 2.77 -6.60
CA LYS A 80 -14.52 1.34 -6.74
C LYS A 80 -13.23 0.64 -7.17
N ILE A 81 -12.85 -0.38 -6.43
CA ILE A 81 -11.62 -1.16 -6.60
C ILE A 81 -12.01 -2.61 -6.95
N PRO A 82 -12.15 -2.96 -8.26
CA PRO A 82 -12.55 -4.30 -8.63
C PRO A 82 -11.45 -5.34 -8.39
N TYR A 83 -11.79 -6.46 -7.77
CA TYR A 83 -10.98 -7.68 -7.61
C TYR A 83 -11.87 -8.88 -7.32
N LYS A 84 -11.30 -10.09 -7.45
CA LYS A 84 -12.02 -11.34 -7.13
C LYS A 84 -12.21 -11.48 -5.62
N ASN A 85 -13.32 -12.10 -5.21
CA ASN A 85 -13.53 -12.43 -3.80
C ASN A 85 -12.48 -13.44 -3.30
N ASP A 86 -12.26 -13.45 -2.00
CA ASP A 86 -11.40 -14.41 -1.30
C ASP A 86 -9.93 -14.44 -1.77
N LEU A 87 -9.47 -13.36 -2.44
CA LEU A 87 -8.07 -13.21 -2.78
C LEU A 87 -7.22 -13.03 -1.52
N LYS A 88 -6.14 -13.80 -1.48
CA LYS A 88 -5.07 -13.63 -0.51
C LYS A 88 -3.83 -13.12 -1.19
N GLU A 89 -3.09 -12.30 -0.48
CA GLU A 89 -1.78 -11.81 -0.90
C GLU A 89 -0.68 -12.39 -0.02
N ILE A 90 0.56 -12.30 -0.46
CA ILE A 90 1.71 -12.72 0.34
C ILE A 90 2.11 -11.62 1.30
N GLY A 91 2.14 -11.92 2.58
CA GLY A 91 2.69 -11.05 3.63
C GLY A 91 4.21 -10.86 3.50
N ALA A 92 4.76 -9.91 4.25
CA ALA A 92 6.21 -9.67 4.25
C ALA A 92 7.00 -10.87 4.80
N ASP A 93 6.38 -11.67 5.65
CA ASP A 93 6.89 -12.91 6.23
C ASP A 93 6.66 -14.15 5.34
N GLY A 94 6.10 -13.97 4.14
CA GLY A 94 5.77 -15.02 3.20
C GLY A 94 4.48 -15.78 3.48
N SER A 95 3.75 -15.45 4.54
CA SER A 95 2.45 -16.05 4.84
C SER A 95 1.35 -15.53 3.90
N GLU A 96 0.32 -16.32 3.68
CA GLU A 96 -0.90 -15.85 3.01
C GLU A 96 -1.72 -14.99 3.97
N VAL A 97 -2.00 -13.75 3.57
CA VAL A 97 -2.81 -12.80 4.33
C VAL A 97 -4.00 -12.29 3.51
N PRO A 98 -5.08 -11.81 4.14
CA PRO A 98 -6.18 -11.17 3.43
C PRO A 98 -5.69 -9.99 2.59
N LEU A 99 -6.25 -9.85 1.39
CA LEU A 99 -5.96 -8.73 0.50
C LEU A 99 -6.29 -7.40 1.19
N GLN A 100 -5.40 -6.43 1.08
CA GLN A 100 -5.62 -5.07 1.57
C GLN A 100 -5.89 -4.12 0.39
N VAL A 101 -6.71 -3.10 0.65
CA VAL A 101 -7.04 -2.07 -0.34
C VAL A 101 -6.82 -0.67 0.21
N GLY A 102 -6.70 0.30 -0.69
CA GLY A 102 -6.58 1.70 -0.33
C GLY A 102 -6.86 2.60 -1.52
N ALA A 103 -7.13 3.86 -1.24
CA ALA A 103 -7.41 4.85 -2.27
C ALA A 103 -6.80 6.20 -1.93
N VAL A 104 -6.57 6.99 -2.95
CA VAL A 104 -6.23 8.41 -2.87
C VAL A 104 -7.19 9.20 -3.73
N VAL A 105 -7.70 10.30 -3.18
CA VAL A 105 -8.51 11.27 -3.91
C VAL A 105 -7.87 12.63 -3.77
N MET A 106 -7.48 13.20 -4.89
CA MET A 106 -6.95 14.56 -4.98
C MET A 106 -8.07 15.46 -5.48
N LEU A 107 -8.56 16.27 -4.59
CA LEU A 107 -9.63 17.22 -4.83
C LEU A 107 -9.06 18.50 -5.44
N PRO A 108 -9.85 19.23 -6.23
CA PRO A 108 -9.49 20.57 -6.68
C PRO A 108 -9.35 21.52 -5.48
N ASP A 109 -8.67 22.63 -5.69
CA ASP A 109 -8.51 23.67 -4.67
C ASP A 109 -9.87 24.15 -4.16
N GLY A 110 -9.99 24.28 -2.84
CA GLY A 110 -11.20 24.67 -2.15
C GLY A 110 -12.17 23.53 -1.81
N PHE A 111 -12.03 22.39 -2.45
CA PHE A 111 -12.72 21.16 -2.03
C PHE A 111 -11.92 20.48 -0.92
N LYS A 112 -12.59 19.84 0.01
CA LYS A 112 -11.94 19.15 1.11
C LYS A 112 -12.81 18.02 1.65
N LEU A 113 -12.25 17.20 2.53
CA LEU A 113 -13.04 16.25 3.29
C LEU A 113 -14.11 16.99 4.08
N ALA A 114 -15.36 16.57 3.97
CA ALA A 114 -16.44 17.16 4.71
C ALA A 114 -16.26 16.89 6.22
N PRO A 115 -16.48 17.87 7.10
CA PRO A 115 -16.47 17.64 8.53
C PRO A 115 -17.61 16.68 8.92
N GLN A 116 -17.35 15.83 9.91
CA GLN A 116 -18.27 14.74 10.29
C GLN A 116 -19.66 15.24 10.74
N GLU A 117 -19.74 16.46 11.26
CA GLU A 117 -21.00 17.10 11.67
C GLU A 117 -21.94 17.37 10.48
N ARG A 118 -21.39 17.39 9.27
CA ARG A 118 -22.15 17.59 8.03
C ARG A 118 -22.48 16.30 7.29
N TRP A 119 -22.03 15.15 7.80
CA TRP A 119 -22.33 13.86 7.17
C TRP A 119 -23.77 13.45 7.44
N THR A 120 -24.42 12.94 6.41
CA THR A 120 -25.74 12.27 6.56
C THR A 120 -25.54 10.93 7.27
N GLU A 121 -26.63 10.37 7.81
CA GLU A 121 -26.57 9.03 8.43
C GLU A 121 -26.09 7.97 7.42
N GLU A 122 -26.53 8.06 6.16
CA GLU A 122 -26.06 7.19 5.08
C GLU A 122 -24.52 7.26 4.90
N ILE A 123 -23.94 8.46 4.86
CA ILE A 123 -22.49 8.64 4.76
C ILE A 123 -21.77 8.05 5.98
N LYS A 124 -22.32 8.21 7.18
CA LYS A 124 -21.72 7.66 8.40
C LYS A 124 -21.71 6.13 8.38
N GLU A 125 -22.79 5.50 7.91
CA GLU A 125 -22.87 4.05 7.76
C GLU A 125 -21.89 3.54 6.70
N GLU A 126 -21.82 4.20 5.53
CA GLU A 126 -20.93 3.82 4.42
C GLU A 126 -19.44 4.03 4.73
N THR A 127 -19.13 4.89 5.69
CA THR A 127 -17.74 5.21 6.09
C THR A 127 -17.36 4.62 7.45
N GLU A 128 -18.19 3.75 8.01
CA GLU A 128 -17.90 3.09 9.28
C GLU A 128 -16.58 2.29 9.18
N GLY A 129 -15.67 2.54 10.11
CA GLY A 129 -14.35 1.90 10.14
C GLY A 129 -13.35 2.43 9.10
N VAL A 130 -13.72 3.42 8.29
CA VAL A 130 -12.81 4.08 7.35
C VAL A 130 -12.13 5.26 8.03
N TYR A 131 -10.79 5.26 8.01
CA TYR A 131 -9.99 6.36 8.53
C TYR A 131 -9.40 7.19 7.38
N PHE A 132 -9.79 8.47 7.32
CA PHE A 132 -9.32 9.42 6.32
C PHE A 132 -8.13 10.20 6.84
N THR A 133 -7.07 10.31 6.03
CA THR A 133 -5.86 11.07 6.36
C THR A 133 -5.56 12.04 5.23
N ASN A 134 -5.23 13.29 5.58
CA ASN A 134 -4.70 14.23 4.61
C ASN A 134 -3.28 13.81 4.20
N TYR A 135 -2.92 14.06 2.96
CA TYR A 135 -1.58 13.74 2.45
C TYR A 135 -0.48 14.47 3.23
N SER A 136 -0.71 15.74 3.55
CA SER A 136 0.10 16.54 4.47
C SER A 136 -0.79 17.62 5.11
N GLU A 137 -0.26 18.32 6.10
CA GLU A 137 -0.96 19.46 6.73
C GLU A 137 -1.29 20.58 5.73
N GLU A 138 -0.43 20.78 4.73
CA GLU A 138 -0.58 21.80 3.69
C GLU A 138 -1.49 21.35 2.52
N LYS A 139 -1.77 20.06 2.41
CA LYS A 139 -2.55 19.45 1.32
C LYS A 139 -3.80 18.76 1.87
N ASP A 140 -4.67 19.54 2.49
CA ASP A 140 -5.94 19.06 3.06
C ASP A 140 -6.98 18.68 2.00
N ASN A 141 -6.75 19.06 0.75
CA ASN A 141 -7.52 18.64 -0.42
C ASN A 141 -7.09 17.28 -1.00
N ILE A 142 -6.03 16.66 -0.49
CA ILE A 142 -5.59 15.33 -0.91
C ILE A 142 -5.83 14.35 0.24
N ILE A 143 -6.73 13.39 0.01
CA ILE A 143 -7.22 12.49 1.05
C ILE A 143 -6.79 11.07 0.71
N ILE A 144 -6.25 10.38 1.70
CA ILE A 144 -5.78 9.01 1.58
C ILE A 144 -6.57 8.12 2.54
N VAL A 145 -6.87 6.92 2.08
CA VAL A 145 -7.51 5.86 2.85
C VAL A 145 -6.78 4.55 2.66
N GLY A 146 -6.56 3.82 3.74
CA GLY A 146 -5.98 2.48 3.74
C GLY A 146 -4.85 2.32 4.75
N PRO A 147 -4.42 1.07 5.02
CA PRO A 147 -4.98 -0.17 4.46
C PRO A 147 -6.37 -0.48 5.03
N LEU A 148 -7.25 -0.96 4.17
CA LEU A 148 -8.56 -1.50 4.57
C LEU A 148 -8.65 -2.98 4.17
N PRO A 149 -9.39 -3.81 4.95
CA PRO A 149 -9.67 -5.19 4.54
C PRO A 149 -10.38 -5.26 3.19
N GLY A 150 -9.84 -6.06 2.25
CA GLY A 150 -10.37 -6.17 0.90
C GLY A 150 -11.67 -6.96 0.80
N ASP A 151 -12.03 -7.76 1.78
CA ASP A 151 -13.28 -8.53 1.82
C ASP A 151 -14.54 -7.65 1.89
N THR A 152 -14.41 -6.47 2.52
CA THR A 152 -15.54 -5.56 2.79
C THR A 152 -15.43 -4.20 2.10
N ASN A 153 -14.27 -3.83 1.54
CA ASN A 153 -14.01 -2.47 1.05
C ASN A 153 -13.72 -2.38 -0.46
N LYS A 154 -14.57 -3.02 -1.29
CA LYS A 154 -14.49 -2.86 -2.75
C LYS A 154 -14.88 -1.46 -3.24
N GLU A 155 -15.64 -0.76 -2.45
CA GLU A 155 -16.05 0.62 -2.66
C GLU A 155 -15.66 1.42 -1.43
N ILE A 156 -15.03 2.58 -1.65
CA ILE A 156 -14.63 3.52 -0.61
C ILE A 156 -15.31 4.84 -0.89
N VAL A 157 -16.13 5.28 0.05
CA VAL A 157 -16.88 6.53 -0.04
C VAL A 157 -16.09 7.66 0.60
N PHE A 158 -15.84 8.71 -0.17
CA PHE A 158 -15.20 9.95 0.30
C PHE A 158 -16.25 11.05 0.42
N PRO A 159 -16.57 11.49 1.64
CA PRO A 159 -17.46 12.64 1.85
C PRO A 159 -16.72 13.93 1.51
N VAL A 160 -17.12 14.60 0.46
CA VAL A 160 -16.46 15.81 -0.04
C VAL A 160 -17.33 17.03 0.19
N LEU A 161 -16.72 18.10 0.68
CA LEU A 161 -17.34 19.42 0.81
C LEU A 161 -16.88 20.32 -0.34
N SER A 162 -17.83 20.84 -1.11
CA SER A 162 -17.57 21.82 -2.15
C SER A 162 -17.36 23.24 -1.58
N PRO A 163 -16.54 24.09 -2.21
CA PRO A 163 -16.37 25.49 -1.82
C PRO A 163 -17.63 26.33 -2.08
N ASN A 164 -17.67 27.52 -1.52
CA ASN A 164 -18.74 28.50 -1.79
C ASN A 164 -18.19 29.74 -2.53
N PRO A 165 -18.31 29.81 -3.85
CA PRO A 165 -17.86 30.96 -4.64
C PRO A 165 -18.60 32.26 -4.32
N SER A 166 -19.76 32.19 -3.68
CA SER A 166 -20.51 33.40 -3.29
C SER A 166 -19.84 34.14 -2.10
N THR A 167 -19.19 33.39 -1.19
CA THR A 167 -18.52 33.91 0.00
C THR A 167 -17.01 34.00 -0.16
N ASN A 168 -16.39 33.11 -0.95
CA ASN A 168 -14.97 33.15 -1.28
C ASN A 168 -14.78 33.30 -2.80
N LYS A 169 -14.26 34.48 -3.21
CA LYS A 169 -14.07 34.85 -4.64
C LYS A 169 -12.83 34.25 -5.29
N GLU A 170 -12.03 33.50 -4.55
CA GLU A 170 -10.92 32.69 -5.10
C GLU A 170 -11.45 31.49 -5.91
N TYR A 171 -12.67 31.04 -5.62
CA TYR A 171 -13.31 29.93 -6.29
C TYR A 171 -14.38 30.39 -7.28
N HIS A 172 -14.64 29.61 -8.30
CA HIS A 172 -15.60 29.92 -9.36
C HIS A 172 -16.58 28.75 -9.54
N TYR A 173 -17.74 29.04 -10.11
CA TYR A 173 -18.61 28.01 -10.64
C TYR A 173 -18.03 27.52 -11.97
N GLY A 174 -17.83 26.20 -12.11
CA GLY A 174 -17.24 25.62 -13.29
C GLY A 174 -17.09 24.11 -13.16
N LYS A 175 -16.36 23.51 -14.07
CA LYS A 175 -15.98 22.11 -14.00
C LYS A 175 -14.66 21.96 -13.29
N TYR A 176 -14.60 20.95 -12.43
CA TYR A 176 -13.44 20.65 -11.63
C TYR A 176 -13.04 19.17 -11.78
N SER A 177 -11.75 18.92 -11.93
CA SER A 177 -11.22 17.57 -12.06
C SER A 177 -10.76 17.02 -10.71
N LEU A 178 -11.16 15.79 -10.43
CA LEU A 178 -10.66 15.00 -9.31
C LEU A 178 -9.69 13.96 -9.87
N HIS A 179 -8.52 13.81 -9.26
CA HIS A 179 -7.57 12.76 -9.64
C HIS A 179 -7.62 11.63 -8.59
N ILE A 180 -7.89 10.42 -9.05
CA ILE A 180 -8.26 9.32 -8.18
C ILE A 180 -7.36 8.13 -8.46
N GLY A 181 -6.84 7.52 -7.39
CA GLY A 181 -6.10 6.28 -7.44
C GLY A 181 -6.70 5.24 -6.51
N GLY A 182 -6.77 4.00 -6.98
CA GLY A 182 -7.20 2.85 -6.20
C GLY A 182 -6.17 1.73 -6.23
N ASN A 183 -5.84 1.21 -5.06
CA ASN A 183 -4.87 0.15 -4.88
C ASN A 183 -5.50 -1.09 -4.26
N ARG A 184 -5.04 -2.27 -4.70
CA ARG A 184 -5.27 -3.56 -4.06
C ARG A 184 -3.97 -4.33 -4.03
N GLY A 185 -3.69 -4.92 -2.85
CA GLY A 185 -2.49 -5.69 -2.60
C GLY A 185 -1.22 -4.87 -2.36
N ARG A 186 -0.13 -5.60 -2.10
CA ARG A 186 1.17 -5.04 -1.75
C ARG A 186 1.95 -4.57 -2.98
N GLY A 187 2.86 -3.62 -2.77
CA GLY A 187 3.80 -3.16 -3.79
C GLY A 187 4.88 -4.20 -4.12
N GLN A 188 5.47 -4.07 -5.30
CA GLN A 188 6.55 -4.91 -5.82
C GLN A 188 7.93 -4.36 -5.48
N VAL A 189 8.00 -3.04 -5.24
CA VAL A 189 9.25 -2.31 -4.98
C VAL A 189 9.08 -1.44 -3.75
N TYR A 190 10.12 -1.37 -2.93
CA TYR A 190 10.22 -0.43 -1.82
C TYR A 190 10.71 0.95 -2.28
N PRO A 191 10.51 2.03 -1.51
CA PRO A 191 11.03 3.36 -1.87
C PRO A 191 12.54 3.43 -2.06
N THR A 192 13.29 2.51 -1.45
CA THR A 192 14.74 2.34 -1.62
C THR A 192 15.13 1.80 -3.01
N GLY A 193 14.15 1.28 -3.78
CA GLY A 193 14.38 0.58 -5.04
C GLY A 193 14.53 -0.93 -4.89
N ASP A 194 14.57 -1.44 -3.67
CA ASP A 194 14.69 -2.88 -3.41
C ASP A 194 13.39 -3.61 -3.79
N LYS A 195 13.52 -4.81 -4.32
CA LYS A 195 12.37 -5.68 -4.60
C LYS A 195 11.74 -6.16 -3.29
N SER A 196 10.40 -6.12 -3.22
CA SER A 196 9.67 -6.84 -2.18
C SER A 196 9.59 -8.33 -2.52
N ASN A 197 9.06 -9.13 -1.60
CA ASN A 197 8.77 -10.54 -1.92
C ASN A 197 7.49 -10.72 -2.77
N ASN A 198 6.81 -9.65 -3.15
CA ASN A 198 5.59 -9.68 -3.98
C ASN A 198 5.89 -9.38 -5.45
N VAL A 199 6.92 -10.00 -6.00
CA VAL A 199 7.37 -9.83 -7.39
C VAL A 199 8.07 -11.10 -7.88
N VAL A 200 8.14 -11.27 -9.20
CA VAL A 200 8.92 -12.34 -9.83
C VAL A 200 10.41 -12.10 -9.61
N PHE A 201 11.13 -13.13 -9.15
CA PHE A 201 12.58 -13.14 -9.10
C PHE A 201 13.12 -13.80 -10.38
N THR A 202 14.09 -13.15 -11.00
CA THR A 202 14.69 -13.56 -12.27
C THR A 202 16.18 -13.78 -12.11
N SER A 203 16.76 -14.64 -12.94
CA SER A 203 18.20 -14.85 -12.98
C SER A 203 18.95 -13.63 -13.52
N SER A 204 20.05 -13.25 -12.89
CA SER A 204 20.95 -12.21 -13.38
C SER A 204 21.96 -12.74 -14.40
N THR A 205 22.13 -14.06 -14.50
CA THR A 205 23.12 -14.73 -15.37
C THR A 205 22.51 -15.90 -16.13
N SER A 206 23.15 -16.26 -17.24
CA SER A 206 22.87 -17.50 -17.97
C SER A 206 23.76 -18.62 -17.46
N GLY A 207 23.22 -19.83 -17.37
CA GLY A 207 23.99 -20.98 -16.90
C GLY A 207 23.11 -22.18 -16.55
N THR A 208 23.67 -23.07 -15.74
CA THR A 208 22.96 -24.23 -15.20
C THR A 208 22.81 -24.07 -13.68
N ILE A 209 21.63 -24.35 -13.16
CA ILE A 209 21.40 -24.34 -11.72
C ILE A 209 22.16 -25.50 -11.09
N ASN A 210 23.21 -25.18 -10.36
CA ASN A 210 24.07 -26.17 -9.70
C ASN A 210 23.38 -26.71 -8.44
N SER A 211 22.90 -25.81 -7.56
CA SER A 211 22.19 -26.18 -6.32
C SER A 211 21.16 -25.16 -5.93
N ILE A 212 20.18 -25.62 -5.17
CA ILE A 212 19.16 -24.79 -4.50
C ILE A 212 19.19 -25.14 -3.03
N GLU A 213 19.43 -24.16 -2.19
CA GLU A 213 19.48 -24.29 -0.73
C GLU A 213 18.28 -23.56 -0.13
N THR A 214 17.53 -24.25 0.72
CA THR A 214 16.47 -23.62 1.54
C THR A 214 17.08 -23.17 2.86
N ILE A 215 16.89 -21.90 3.20
CA ILE A 215 17.36 -21.28 4.44
C ILE A 215 16.31 -21.48 5.55
N GLU A 216 16.71 -21.33 6.82
CA GLU A 216 15.84 -21.55 7.98
C GLU A 216 14.58 -20.64 7.98
N ASP A 217 14.67 -19.45 7.41
CA ASP A 217 13.56 -18.51 7.28
C ASP A 217 12.61 -18.82 6.12
N GLY A 218 12.88 -19.87 5.34
CA GLY A 218 12.10 -20.27 4.17
C GLY A 218 12.52 -19.58 2.86
N SER A 219 13.54 -18.73 2.87
CA SER A 219 14.15 -18.15 1.68
C SER A 219 15.03 -19.16 0.94
N TYR A 220 15.44 -18.83 -0.29
CA TYR A 220 16.27 -19.72 -1.11
C TYR A 220 17.55 -19.02 -1.54
N LYS A 221 18.63 -19.81 -1.63
CA LYS A 221 19.85 -19.49 -2.36
C LYS A 221 19.98 -20.42 -3.57
N ILE A 222 20.07 -19.84 -4.75
CA ILE A 222 20.15 -20.57 -6.02
C ILE A 222 21.55 -20.32 -6.59
N ASN A 223 22.36 -21.34 -6.66
CA ASN A 223 23.71 -21.27 -7.22
C ASN A 223 23.65 -21.65 -8.71
N ILE A 224 24.05 -20.72 -9.59
CA ILE A 224 24.02 -20.85 -11.03
C ILE A 224 25.45 -20.81 -11.54
N GLU A 225 25.87 -21.87 -12.24
CA GLU A 225 27.18 -21.98 -12.86
C GLU A 225 27.07 -21.60 -14.32
N ASN A 226 27.85 -20.61 -14.75
CA ASN A 226 27.92 -20.21 -16.15
C ASN A 226 28.89 -21.10 -16.94
N ASP A 227 28.94 -20.92 -18.26
CA ASP A 227 29.81 -21.74 -19.16
C ASP A 227 31.31 -21.60 -18.86
N ASN A 228 31.72 -20.59 -18.11
CA ASN A 228 33.12 -20.38 -17.69
C ASN A 228 33.43 -21.05 -16.33
N GLY A 229 32.46 -21.70 -15.68
CA GLY A 229 32.61 -22.29 -14.35
C GLY A 229 32.48 -21.31 -13.20
N GLU A 230 32.03 -20.05 -13.45
CA GLU A 230 31.77 -19.08 -12.39
C GLU A 230 30.40 -19.31 -11.79
N ILE A 231 30.33 -19.23 -10.47
CA ILE A 231 29.06 -19.41 -9.72
C ILE A 231 28.52 -18.05 -9.30
N THR A 232 27.30 -17.77 -9.72
CA THR A 232 26.49 -16.65 -9.24
C THR A 232 25.42 -17.18 -8.30
N THR A 233 25.26 -16.54 -7.14
CA THR A 233 24.22 -16.89 -6.16
C THR A 233 23.09 -15.88 -6.21
N GLU A 234 21.89 -16.36 -6.53
CA GLU A 234 20.65 -15.59 -6.47
C GLU A 234 19.94 -15.86 -5.15
N ALA A 235 19.52 -14.79 -4.49
CA ALA A 235 18.72 -14.86 -3.27
C ALA A 235 17.24 -14.63 -3.59
N VAL A 236 16.38 -15.55 -3.18
CA VAL A 236 14.94 -15.44 -3.31
C VAL A 236 14.34 -15.39 -1.92
N PRO A 237 13.63 -14.31 -1.53
CA PRO A 237 13.02 -14.19 -0.20
C PRO A 237 11.86 -15.18 -0.04
N VAL A 238 11.42 -15.35 1.20
CA VAL A 238 10.25 -16.16 1.53
C VAL A 238 8.98 -15.60 0.86
N GLY A 239 8.13 -16.50 0.35
CA GLY A 239 6.82 -16.16 -0.25
C GLY A 239 6.69 -16.64 -1.69
N PRO A 240 7.45 -16.12 -2.67
CA PRO A 240 7.42 -16.63 -4.04
C PRO A 240 7.81 -18.10 -4.12
N GLN A 241 7.09 -18.85 -4.95
CA GLN A 241 7.37 -20.28 -5.16
C GLN A 241 8.37 -20.46 -6.29
N LEU A 242 9.38 -21.31 -6.08
CA LEU A 242 10.33 -21.67 -7.14
C LEU A 242 9.62 -22.42 -8.26
N ILE A 243 9.94 -22.06 -9.50
CA ILE A 243 9.49 -22.76 -10.71
C ILE A 243 10.64 -23.51 -11.40
N VAL A 244 11.83 -23.42 -10.85
CA VAL A 244 13.06 -24.04 -11.35
C VAL A 244 13.57 -25.10 -10.38
N LYS A 245 14.43 -25.98 -10.85
CA LYS A 245 15.08 -27.05 -10.08
C LYS A 245 16.56 -27.17 -10.42
N ALA A 246 17.31 -27.87 -9.60
CA ALA A 246 18.70 -28.19 -9.91
C ALA A 246 18.84 -28.88 -11.28
N GLN A 247 19.90 -28.56 -12.01
CA GLN A 247 20.24 -28.99 -13.38
C GLN A 247 19.40 -28.32 -14.48
N ASP A 248 18.47 -27.41 -14.16
CA ASP A 248 17.78 -26.62 -15.19
C ASP A 248 18.77 -25.62 -15.83
N LYS A 249 18.68 -25.48 -17.15
CA LYS A 249 19.39 -24.45 -17.92
C LYS A 249 18.52 -23.20 -17.98
N ILE A 250 19.11 -22.09 -17.64
CA ILE A 250 18.42 -20.78 -17.60
C ILE A 250 19.25 -19.74 -18.34
N ASN A 251 18.56 -18.69 -18.80
CA ASN A 251 19.18 -17.50 -19.37
C ASN A 251 19.06 -16.34 -18.39
N SER A 252 19.92 -15.35 -18.54
CA SER A 252 19.75 -14.06 -17.82
C SER A 252 18.38 -13.47 -18.15
N GLY A 253 17.63 -13.09 -17.11
CA GLY A 253 16.25 -12.60 -17.20
C GLY A 253 15.17 -13.66 -17.09
N ASP A 254 15.50 -14.97 -17.17
CA ASP A 254 14.52 -16.03 -17.01
C ASP A 254 13.95 -16.04 -15.58
N PRO A 255 12.64 -16.29 -15.39
CA PRO A 255 12.03 -16.32 -14.08
C PRO A 255 12.50 -17.55 -13.27
N LEU A 256 12.86 -17.31 -12.02
CA LEU A 256 13.19 -18.32 -11.02
C LEU A 256 11.98 -18.69 -10.17
N THR A 257 11.01 -17.76 -10.08
CA THR A 257 9.79 -17.92 -9.28
C THR A 257 8.54 -17.65 -10.09
N ASN A 258 7.40 -18.12 -9.57
CA ASN A 258 6.09 -17.66 -10.01
C ASN A 258 5.92 -16.15 -9.72
N ASP A 259 4.87 -15.55 -10.28
CA ASP A 259 4.41 -14.22 -9.87
C ASP A 259 3.44 -14.36 -8.68
N PRO A 260 3.83 -13.93 -7.46
CA PRO A 260 2.95 -13.99 -6.31
C PRO A 260 1.93 -12.85 -6.27
N ASN A 261 2.11 -11.82 -7.11
CA ASN A 261 1.28 -10.63 -7.08
C ASN A 261 -0.16 -10.92 -7.56
N VAL A 262 -1.12 -10.57 -6.73
CA VAL A 262 -2.56 -10.66 -7.03
C VAL A 262 -3.22 -9.28 -7.14
N GLY A 263 -2.46 -8.24 -6.90
CA GLY A 263 -2.92 -6.87 -6.78
C GLY A 263 -2.51 -5.97 -7.95
N GLY A 264 -2.74 -4.69 -7.75
CA GLY A 264 -2.35 -3.65 -8.70
C GLY A 264 -2.95 -2.29 -8.38
N PHE A 265 -2.46 -1.28 -9.06
CA PHE A 265 -2.87 0.10 -8.93
C PHE A 265 -3.55 0.58 -10.20
N GLY A 266 -4.63 1.34 -10.05
CA GLY A 266 -5.30 2.03 -11.14
C GLY A 266 -5.54 3.48 -10.78
N GLN A 267 -5.52 4.35 -11.78
CA GLN A 267 -5.85 5.77 -11.62
C GLN A 267 -6.78 6.25 -12.73
N LEU A 268 -7.54 7.28 -12.43
CA LEU A 268 -8.41 7.96 -13.39
C LEU A 268 -8.64 9.40 -12.95
N ASP A 269 -9.15 10.20 -13.90
CA ASP A 269 -9.65 11.53 -13.64
C ASP A 269 -11.19 11.49 -13.74
N ALA A 270 -11.87 12.18 -12.81
CA ALA A 270 -13.31 12.38 -12.81
C ALA A 270 -13.61 13.88 -12.80
N GLU A 271 -14.79 14.27 -13.26
CA GLU A 271 -15.22 15.69 -13.28
C GLU A 271 -16.51 15.89 -12.48
N VAL A 272 -16.60 16.99 -11.76
CA VAL A 272 -17.77 17.45 -11.03
C VAL A 272 -18.12 18.88 -11.41
#